data_35eb759f126ac87b5b93b57cce2f6cd5
#
_entry.id   35eb759f126ac87b5b93b57cce2f6cd5
#
_cell.length_a   1.000
_cell.length_b   1.000
_cell.length_c   1.000
_cell.angle_alpha   90.00
_cell.angle_beta   90.00
_cell.angle_gamma   90.00
#
_symmetry.space_group_name_H-M   'P 1'
#
loop_
_entity.id
_entity.type
_entity.pdbx_description
1 polymer ?
#
loop_
_entity_poly.entity_id
_entity_poly.type
_entity_poly.pdbx_seq_one_letter_code
_entity_poly.pdbx_strand_id
1 'polypeptide(L)'
;MEQMSKKEAVAALHRERIMEATEKLFSEKGYAQTTIDDISKAAEYSRRTLYTYYEGKEDILHHIIEKGLRSLKADIENAANDNVGFVEAYRAVCRAKSCYRKEYPHSLETLKRSGTAEIE
;
A
#
# COMPACT_ATOMS: atom_id res chain seq x y z
N MET A 1 20.56 -12.77 -12.16
CA MET A 1 19.13 -12.53 -12.03
C MET A 1 18.49 -13.56 -11.12
N GLU A 2 17.89 -13.08 -10.08
CA GLU A 2 17.26 -13.97 -9.11
C GLU A 2 15.91 -14.44 -9.57
N GLN A 3 15.66 -15.70 -9.41
CA GLN A 3 14.37 -16.26 -9.70
C GLN A 3 13.71 -16.63 -8.40
N MET A 4 12.52 -16.13 -8.20
CA MET A 4 11.72 -16.55 -7.06
C MET A 4 11.38 -18.02 -7.21
N SER A 5 11.42 -18.75 -6.11
CA SER A 5 10.91 -20.10 -6.10
C SER A 5 9.40 -20.05 -6.33
N LYS A 6 8.85 -21.16 -6.79
CA LYS A 6 7.41 -21.25 -7.02
C LYS A 6 6.63 -20.95 -5.73
N LYS A 7 7.14 -21.43 -4.60
CA LYS A 7 6.54 -21.21 -3.30
C LYS A 7 6.53 -19.73 -2.93
N GLU A 8 7.63 -19.04 -3.18
CA GLU A 8 7.74 -17.61 -2.89
C GLU A 8 6.81 -16.78 -3.77
N ALA A 9 6.69 -17.15 -5.04
CA ALA A 9 5.79 -16.47 -5.96
C ALA A 9 4.34 -16.62 -5.52
N VAL A 10 3.95 -17.79 -5.07
CA VAL A 10 2.59 -18.05 -4.57
C VAL A 10 2.34 -17.25 -3.29
N ALA A 11 3.30 -17.21 -2.39
CA ALA A 11 3.18 -16.44 -1.15
C ALA A 11 3.02 -14.95 -1.44
N ALA A 12 3.79 -14.43 -2.38
CA ALA A 12 3.69 -13.03 -2.79
C ALA A 12 2.29 -12.71 -3.33
N LEU A 13 1.74 -13.61 -4.12
CA LEU A 13 0.39 -13.44 -4.66
C LEU A 13 -0.66 -13.40 -3.55
N HIS A 14 -0.55 -14.30 -2.57
CA HIS A 14 -1.47 -14.33 -1.44
C HIS A 14 -1.39 -13.05 -0.62
N ARG A 15 -0.18 -12.57 -0.35
CA ARG A 15 0.01 -11.32 0.38
C ARG A 15 -0.62 -10.15 -0.36
N GLU A 16 -0.45 -10.09 -1.66
CA GLU A 16 -1.02 -9.03 -2.48
C GLU A 16 -2.54 -9.03 -2.43
N ARG A 17 -3.15 -10.20 -2.54
CA ARG A 17 -4.61 -10.33 -2.47
C ARG A 17 -5.16 -9.89 -1.12
N ILE A 18 -4.47 -10.27 -0.05
CA ILE A 18 -4.86 -9.86 1.29
C ILE A 18 -4.77 -8.34 1.43
N MET A 19 -3.69 -7.75 0.94
CA MET A 19 -3.50 -6.31 1.02
C MET A 19 -4.56 -5.54 0.22
N GLU A 20 -4.87 -6.00 -0.97
CA GLU A 20 -5.90 -5.36 -1.80
C GLU A 20 -7.27 -5.39 -1.12
N ALA A 21 -7.65 -6.54 -0.59
CA ALA A 21 -8.93 -6.68 0.11
C ALA A 21 -8.96 -5.78 1.35
N THR A 22 -7.87 -5.74 2.09
CA THR A 22 -7.77 -4.94 3.31
C THR A 22 -7.83 -3.45 3.00
N GLU A 23 -7.11 -3.01 1.98
CA GLU A 23 -7.12 -1.61 1.57
C GLU A 23 -8.52 -1.16 1.20
N LYS A 24 -9.23 -1.99 0.47
CA LYS A 24 -10.61 -1.69 0.10
C LYS A 24 -11.52 -1.56 1.32
N LEU A 25 -11.40 -2.48 2.28
CA LEU A 25 -12.19 -2.46 3.49
C LEU A 25 -11.86 -1.24 4.36
N PHE A 26 -10.59 -0.88 4.47
CA PHE A 26 -10.20 0.29 5.23
C PHE A 26 -10.78 1.56 4.62
N SER A 27 -10.89 1.60 3.31
CA SER A 27 -11.50 2.72 2.61
C SER A 27 -13.00 2.79 2.83
N GLU A 28 -13.67 1.64 2.80
CA GLU A 28 -15.12 1.58 2.92
C GLU A 28 -15.63 1.69 4.35
N LYS A 29 -14.98 1.00 5.26
CA LYS A 29 -15.42 0.91 6.67
C LYS A 29 -14.54 1.68 7.64
N GLY A 30 -13.33 2.01 7.25
CA GLY A 30 -12.34 2.59 8.12
C GLY A 30 -11.56 1.52 8.87
N TYR A 31 -10.38 1.89 9.32
CA TYR A 31 -9.48 0.97 10.00
C TYR A 31 -10.10 0.38 11.26
N ALA A 32 -10.69 1.24 12.10
CA ALA A 32 -11.23 0.81 13.39
C ALA A 32 -12.40 -0.17 13.24
N GLN A 33 -13.18 -0.02 12.19
CA GLN A 33 -14.37 -0.86 11.98
C GLN A 33 -14.07 -2.14 11.19
N THR A 34 -12.89 -2.28 10.65
CA THR A 34 -12.51 -3.47 9.89
C THR A 34 -11.92 -4.51 10.82
N THR A 35 -12.43 -5.73 10.75
CA THR A 35 -11.93 -6.84 11.56
C THR A 35 -11.17 -7.83 10.71
N ILE A 36 -10.40 -8.70 11.36
CA ILE A 36 -9.71 -9.80 10.68
C ILE A 36 -10.71 -10.71 9.97
N ASP A 37 -11.89 -10.91 10.56
CA ASP A 37 -12.93 -11.70 9.91
C ASP A 37 -13.41 -11.05 8.62
N ASP A 38 -13.56 -9.74 8.61
CA ASP A 38 -13.95 -9.01 7.41
C ASP A 38 -12.91 -9.21 6.32
N ILE A 39 -11.64 -9.10 6.67
CA ILE A 39 -10.53 -9.28 5.73
C ILE A 39 -10.51 -10.70 5.19
N SER A 40 -10.68 -11.68 6.07
CA SER A 40 -10.71 -13.09 5.72
C SER A 40 -11.78 -13.35 4.66
N LYS A 41 -12.98 -12.84 4.88
CA LYS A 41 -14.09 -13.02 3.95
C LYS A 41 -13.83 -12.31 2.63
N ALA A 42 -13.34 -11.10 2.67
CA ALA A 42 -13.10 -10.32 1.45
C ALA A 42 -11.99 -10.91 0.60
N ALA A 43 -10.94 -11.40 1.23
CA ALA A 43 -9.80 -11.99 0.52
C ALA A 43 -10.05 -13.46 0.14
N GLU A 44 -11.09 -14.06 0.67
CA GLU A 44 -11.42 -15.48 0.49
C GLU A 44 -10.35 -16.41 1.02
N TYR A 45 -9.77 -16.05 2.15
CA TYR A 45 -8.80 -16.88 2.88
C TYR A 45 -9.30 -17.10 4.30
N SER A 46 -8.84 -18.18 4.93
CA SER A 46 -9.15 -18.42 6.33
C SER A 46 -8.35 -17.47 7.21
N ARG A 47 -8.82 -17.24 8.43
CA ARG A 47 -8.08 -16.43 9.40
C ARG A 47 -6.69 -17.01 9.66
N ARG A 48 -6.60 -18.32 9.71
CA ARG A 48 -5.33 -19.01 9.89
C ARG A 48 -4.34 -18.65 8.77
N THR A 49 -4.82 -18.60 7.54
CA THR A 49 -3.99 -18.24 6.39
C THR A 49 -3.52 -16.79 6.52
N LEU A 50 -4.40 -15.88 6.95
CA LEU A 50 -4.02 -14.50 7.17
C LEU A 50 -2.89 -14.39 8.18
N TYR A 51 -2.99 -15.11 9.29
CA TYR A 51 -1.97 -15.08 10.33
C TYR A 51 -0.67 -15.77 9.92
N THR A 52 -0.70 -16.55 8.85
CA THR A 52 0.53 -17.09 8.25
C THR A 52 1.37 -15.98 7.62
N TYR A 53 0.74 -14.98 7.06
CA TYR A 53 1.42 -13.92 6.32
C TYR A 53 1.55 -12.60 7.08
N TYR A 54 0.64 -12.32 8.00
CA TYR A 54 0.60 -11.07 8.76
C TYR A 54 0.29 -11.35 10.21
N GLU A 55 0.83 -10.53 11.08
CA GLU A 55 0.59 -10.69 12.51
C GLU A 55 -0.80 -10.22 12.93
N GLY A 56 -1.41 -9.36 12.14
CA GLY A 56 -2.74 -8.86 12.43
C GLY A 56 -3.10 -7.70 11.53
N LYS A 57 -4.20 -7.06 11.85
CA LYS A 57 -4.71 -5.93 11.10
C LYS A 57 -3.70 -4.78 10.99
N GLU A 58 -3.05 -4.47 12.10
CA GLU A 58 -2.07 -3.40 12.15
C GLU A 58 -0.86 -3.69 11.27
N ASP A 59 -0.41 -4.94 11.26
CA ASP A 59 0.69 -5.36 10.41
C ASP A 59 0.36 -5.21 8.94
N ILE A 60 -0.86 -5.57 8.56
CA ILE A 60 -1.32 -5.37 7.18
C ILE A 60 -1.32 -3.88 6.82
N LEU A 61 -1.79 -3.04 7.74
CA LEU A 61 -1.79 -1.60 7.55
C LEU A 61 -0.39 -1.07 7.28
N HIS A 62 0.58 -1.51 8.07
CA HIS A 62 1.97 -1.10 7.89
C HIS A 62 2.50 -1.47 6.51
N HIS A 63 2.16 -2.65 6.01
CA HIS A 63 2.57 -3.08 4.68
C HIS A 63 1.92 -2.26 3.57
N ILE A 64 0.66 -1.88 3.76
CA ILE A 64 -0.05 -1.03 2.81
C ILE A 64 0.62 0.34 2.73
N ILE A 65 0.91 0.94 3.87
CA ILE A 65 1.57 2.24 3.94
C ILE A 65 2.95 2.18 3.29
N GLU A 66 3.72 1.16 3.60
CA GLU A 66 5.05 0.98 3.04
C GLU A 66 5.02 0.84 1.52
N LYS A 67 4.06 0.08 1.01
CA LYS A 67 3.89 -0.08 -0.42
C LYS A 67 3.55 1.25 -1.09
N GLY A 68 2.66 2.02 -0.49
CA GLY A 68 2.29 3.33 -1.00
C GLY A 68 3.45 4.29 -1.03
N LEU A 69 4.24 4.31 0.04
CA LEU A 69 5.41 5.19 0.12
C LEU A 69 6.48 4.81 -0.89
N ARG A 70 6.71 3.52 -1.10
CA ARG A 70 7.67 3.07 -2.11
C ARG A 70 7.24 3.48 -3.52
N SER A 71 5.96 3.36 -3.81
CA SER A 71 5.42 3.75 -5.10
C SER A 71 5.57 5.25 -5.32
N LEU A 72 5.28 6.06 -4.30
CA LEU A 72 5.44 7.51 -4.38
C LEU A 72 6.90 7.88 -4.61
N LYS A 73 7.81 7.23 -3.90
CA LYS A 73 9.24 7.48 -4.05
C LYS A 73 9.70 7.19 -5.47
N ALA A 74 9.29 6.05 -6.02
CA ALA A 74 9.64 5.67 -7.38
C ALA A 74 9.12 6.67 -8.40
N ASP A 75 7.88 7.13 -8.23
CA ASP A 75 7.28 8.11 -9.12
C ASP A 75 8.05 9.44 -9.09
N ILE A 76 8.44 9.88 -7.90
CA ILE A 76 9.21 11.12 -7.74
C ILE A 76 10.58 10.97 -8.39
N GLU A 77 11.27 9.86 -8.16
CA GLU A 77 12.58 9.62 -8.75
C GLU A 77 12.51 9.58 -10.27
N ASN A 78 11.51 8.88 -10.82
CA ASN A 78 11.33 8.79 -12.27
C ASN A 78 11.04 10.17 -12.87
N ALA A 79 10.18 10.94 -12.23
CA ALA A 79 9.84 12.28 -12.70
C ALA A 79 11.06 13.19 -12.68
N ALA A 80 11.86 13.11 -11.63
CA ALA A 80 13.07 13.93 -11.50
C ALA A 80 14.12 13.54 -12.53
N ASN A 81 14.27 12.25 -12.82
CA ASN A 81 15.26 11.77 -13.77
C ASN A 81 14.92 12.10 -15.22
N ASP A 82 13.64 12.22 -15.52
CA ASP A 82 13.19 12.46 -16.89
C ASP A 82 13.19 13.93 -17.30
N ASN A 83 13.48 14.83 -16.37
CA ASN A 83 13.37 16.26 -16.64
C ASN A 83 14.68 16.99 -16.43
N VAL A 84 14.89 18.00 -17.29
CA VAL A 84 16.06 18.86 -17.24
C VAL A 84 15.59 20.24 -16.80
N GLY A 85 16.24 20.80 -15.81
CA GLY A 85 15.90 22.12 -15.32
C GLY A 85 14.98 22.08 -14.11
N PHE A 86 15.17 23.05 -13.25
CA PHE A 86 14.50 23.12 -11.95
C PHE A 86 12.98 23.22 -12.05
N VAL A 87 12.50 24.08 -12.96
CA VAL A 87 11.06 24.30 -13.09
C VAL A 87 10.34 23.05 -13.59
N GLU A 88 10.95 22.39 -14.56
CA GLU A 88 10.36 21.17 -15.12
C GLU A 88 10.39 20.05 -14.10
N ALA A 89 11.47 19.93 -13.33
CA ALA A 89 11.57 18.94 -12.29
C ALA A 89 10.49 19.16 -11.23
N TYR A 90 10.27 20.41 -10.85
CA TYR A 90 9.24 20.75 -9.88
C TYR A 90 7.84 20.38 -10.40
N ARG A 91 7.56 20.70 -11.65
CA ARG A 91 6.28 20.36 -12.25
C ARG A 91 6.08 18.85 -12.34
N ALA A 92 7.16 18.13 -12.66
CA ALA A 92 7.12 16.69 -12.75
C ALA A 92 6.81 16.05 -11.39
N VAL A 93 7.40 16.58 -10.32
CA VAL A 93 7.13 16.11 -8.97
C VAL A 93 5.66 16.37 -8.59
N CYS A 94 5.13 17.54 -8.95
CA CYS A 94 3.73 17.83 -8.70
C CYS A 94 2.80 16.87 -9.43
N ARG A 95 3.13 16.54 -10.68
CA ARG A 95 2.34 15.57 -11.44
C ARG A 95 2.42 14.19 -10.82
N ALA A 96 3.59 13.79 -10.35
CA ALA A 96 3.76 12.50 -9.69
C ALA A 96 2.91 12.40 -8.44
N LYS A 97 2.83 13.46 -7.65
CA LYS A 97 1.96 13.50 -6.48
C LYS A 97 0.49 13.38 -6.83
N SER A 98 0.07 14.03 -7.89
CA SER A 98 -1.30 13.90 -8.38
C SER A 98 -1.60 12.48 -8.82
N CYS A 99 -0.67 11.87 -9.54
CA CYS A 99 -0.79 10.50 -9.99
C CYS A 99 -0.89 9.54 -8.81
N TYR A 100 -0.05 9.75 -7.79
CA TYR A 100 -0.08 8.95 -6.59
C TYR A 100 -1.44 9.02 -5.91
N ARG A 101 -2.00 10.22 -5.76
CA ARG A 101 -3.32 10.39 -5.17
C ARG A 101 -4.40 9.65 -5.94
N LYS A 102 -4.28 9.63 -7.24
CA LYS A 102 -5.25 8.98 -8.12
C LYS A 102 -5.17 7.47 -7.99
N GLU A 103 -3.97 6.92 -7.88
CA GLU A 103 -3.76 5.48 -7.80
C GLU A 103 -3.93 4.91 -6.40
N TYR A 104 -3.57 5.69 -5.38
CA TYR A 104 -3.54 5.21 -4.00
C TYR A 104 -4.28 6.14 -3.03
N PRO A 105 -5.54 6.50 -3.32
CA PRO A 105 -6.27 7.42 -2.44
C PRO A 105 -6.49 6.84 -1.05
N HIS A 106 -6.64 5.53 -0.97
CA HIS A 106 -6.89 4.85 0.30
C HIS A 106 -5.66 4.84 1.20
N SER A 107 -4.48 4.71 0.61
CA SER A 107 -3.23 4.74 1.36
C SER A 107 -3.01 6.07 2.05
N LEU A 108 -3.28 7.17 1.36
CA LEU A 108 -3.15 8.51 1.94
C LEU A 108 -4.12 8.72 3.09
N GLU A 109 -5.37 8.30 2.89
CA GLU A 109 -6.39 8.44 3.91
C GLU A 109 -6.06 7.59 5.13
N THR A 110 -5.59 6.38 4.92
CA THR A 110 -5.20 5.48 5.99
C THR A 110 -4.02 6.05 6.77
N LEU A 111 -3.07 6.62 6.08
CA LEU A 111 -1.91 7.25 6.70
C LEU A 111 -2.32 8.39 7.62
N LYS A 112 -3.24 9.23 7.19
CA LYS A 112 -3.76 10.33 8.00
C LYS A 112 -4.45 9.85 9.25
N ARG A 113 -5.14 8.71 9.19
CA ARG A 113 -5.88 8.18 10.34
C ARG A 113 -5.00 7.47 11.34
N SER A 114 -3.86 6.94 10.92
CA SER A 114 -3.04 6.08 11.76
C SER A 114 -1.89 6.77 12.46
N GLY A 115 -1.97 8.06 12.64
CA GLY A 115 -0.98 8.76 13.43
C GLY A 115 -0.06 9.65 12.65
N THR A 116 -0.63 10.53 11.86
CA THR A 116 0.13 11.50 11.09
C THR A 116 0.93 12.44 11.98
N ALA A 117 0.55 12.56 13.24
CA ALA A 117 1.29 13.38 14.18
C ALA A 117 2.75 12.95 14.31
N GLU A 118 3.02 11.68 14.08
CA GLU A 118 4.38 11.16 14.14
C GLU A 118 5.20 11.53 12.91
N ILE A 119 4.53 11.90 11.83
CA ILE A 119 5.18 12.21 10.56
C ILE A 119 5.56 13.68 10.48
N GLU A 120 4.88 14.49 11.23
CA GLU A 120 5.19 15.90 11.31
C GLU A 120 6.54 16.10 12.00
#